data_7e1b8f1df6206dd368649212c1a7cdb3
#
_entry.id   7e1b8f1df6206dd368649212c1a7cdb3
#
_cell.length_a   1.000
_cell.length_b   1.000
_cell.length_c   1.000
_cell.angle_alpha   90.00
_cell.angle_beta   90.00
_cell.angle_gamma   90.00
#
_symmetry.space_group_name_H-M   'P 1'
#
loop_
_entity.id
_entity.type
_entity.pdbx_description
1 polymer ?
#
loop_
_entity_poly.entity_id
_entity_poly.type
_entity_poly.pdbx_seq_one_letter_code
_entity_poly.pdbx_strand_id
1 'polypeptide(L)'
;MIEFRHVSFAYEEGRPILDDLSFHIEKGEAVGLIGANGAGKSTLMKLLLGLVQGEGKILVDGLEVERDTIGEVRRKLGFVLQNSDNQMFMPTVYEDMLFGPLNYGLSREEAEARVDAALERFGIQDLKHRYNHRLSGGD
;
A
#
# COMPACT_ATOMS: atom_id res chain seq x y z
N MET A 1 8.86 -10.81 -0.14
CA MET A 1 10.00 -10.37 0.71
C MET A 1 10.19 -8.87 0.55
N ILE A 2 10.38 -8.16 1.65
CA ILE A 2 10.70 -6.72 1.65
C ILE A 2 12.06 -6.56 2.34
N GLU A 3 12.93 -5.73 1.78
CA GLU A 3 14.26 -5.51 2.33
C GLU A 3 14.63 -4.03 2.28
N PHE A 4 15.15 -3.53 3.39
CA PHE A 4 15.73 -2.21 3.55
C PHE A 4 17.24 -2.36 3.80
N ARG A 5 18.07 -1.65 3.05
CA ARG A 5 19.53 -1.69 3.14
C ARG A 5 20.08 -0.27 3.30
N HIS A 6 20.59 0.03 4.49
CA HIS A 6 21.21 1.31 4.81
C HIS A 6 20.34 2.51 4.44
N VAL A 7 19.04 2.46 4.79
CA VAL A 7 18.07 3.47 4.40
C VAL A 7 18.10 4.62 5.38
N SER A 8 18.36 5.83 4.88
CA SER A 8 18.30 7.09 5.60
C SER A 8 17.35 8.07 4.93
N PHE A 9 16.62 8.85 5.73
CA PHE A 9 15.69 9.84 5.22
C PHE A 9 15.48 11.01 6.19
N ALA A 10 15.46 12.22 5.66
CA ALA A 10 15.09 13.44 6.37
C ALA A 10 14.13 14.27 5.50
N TYR A 11 13.13 14.92 6.11
CA TYR A 11 12.32 15.94 5.43
C TYR A 11 13.03 17.30 5.39
N GLU A 12 13.86 17.56 6.41
CA GLU A 12 14.66 18.79 6.55
C GLU A 12 16.12 18.39 6.74
N GLU A 13 17.01 19.13 6.12
CA GLU A 13 18.46 18.91 6.26
C GLU A 13 18.90 18.97 7.73
N GLY A 14 19.71 17.99 8.16
CA GLY A 14 20.21 17.90 9.54
C GLY A 14 19.22 17.32 10.56
N ARG A 15 18.02 16.87 10.14
CA ARG A 15 17.05 16.21 11.03
C ARG A 15 16.61 14.84 10.47
N PRO A 16 17.45 13.81 10.60
CA PRO A 16 17.10 12.48 10.11
C PRO A 16 15.90 11.93 10.87
N ILE A 17 14.96 11.35 10.12
CA ILE A 17 13.81 10.59 10.65
C ILE A 17 14.12 9.11 10.62
N LEU A 18 14.84 8.66 9.60
CA LEU A 18 15.43 7.33 9.52
C LEU A 18 16.93 7.51 9.33
N ASP A 19 17.72 6.73 10.05
CA ASP A 19 19.16 6.80 10.05
C ASP A 19 19.75 5.39 9.96
N ASP A 20 20.38 5.07 8.83
CA ASP A 20 21.03 3.80 8.50
C ASP A 20 20.20 2.55 8.82
N LEU A 21 18.91 2.59 8.49
CA LEU A 21 17.97 1.51 8.80
C LEU A 21 18.15 0.34 7.83
N SER A 22 18.42 -0.85 8.40
CA SER A 22 18.52 -2.09 7.63
C SER A 22 17.72 -3.20 8.30
N PHE A 23 16.83 -3.83 7.55
CA PHE A 23 16.05 -5.01 7.97
C PHE A 23 15.45 -5.71 6.75
N HIS A 24 14.93 -6.91 6.96
CA HIS A 24 14.15 -7.64 5.96
C HIS A 24 12.90 -8.26 6.58
N ILE A 25 11.89 -8.49 5.75
CA ILE A 25 10.65 -9.19 6.10
C ILE A 25 10.48 -10.31 5.08
N GLU A 26 10.42 -11.54 5.57
CA GLU A 26 10.26 -12.72 4.73
C GLU A 26 8.83 -12.88 4.23
N LYS A 27 8.67 -13.68 3.19
CA LYS A 27 7.35 -14.00 2.64
C LYS A 27 6.53 -14.82 3.66
N GLY A 28 5.33 -14.34 3.96
CA GLY A 28 4.43 -14.96 4.95
C GLY A 28 4.67 -14.51 6.39
N GLU A 29 5.65 -13.66 6.64
CA GLU A 29 5.91 -13.09 7.95
C GLU A 29 4.92 -11.96 8.27
N ALA A 30 4.48 -11.87 9.52
CA ALA A 30 3.69 -10.78 10.07
C ALA A 30 4.55 -9.95 11.01
N VAL A 31 4.75 -8.68 10.71
CA VAL A 31 5.64 -7.78 11.45
C VAL A 31 4.86 -6.62 12.04
N GLY A 32 5.03 -6.39 13.35
CA GLY A 32 4.52 -5.22 14.07
C GLY A 32 5.52 -4.08 14.09
N LEU A 33 5.18 -2.91 13.52
CA LEU A 33 5.99 -1.70 13.58
C LEU A 33 5.54 -0.83 14.75
N ILE A 34 6.33 -0.80 15.83
CA ILE A 34 6.04 -0.11 17.09
C ILE A 34 6.95 1.11 17.24
N GLY A 35 6.43 2.19 17.78
CA GLY A 35 7.19 3.41 18.05
C GLY A 35 6.28 4.60 18.38
N ALA A 36 6.84 5.63 19.00
CA ALA A 36 6.15 6.86 19.34
C ALA A 36 5.59 7.59 18.09
N ASN A 37 4.70 8.55 18.31
CA ASN A 37 4.27 9.46 17.23
C ASN A 37 5.49 10.26 16.74
N GLY A 38 5.65 10.36 15.42
CA GLY A 38 6.82 11.00 14.82
C GLY A 38 8.06 10.10 14.64
N ALA A 39 8.05 8.85 15.12
CA ALA A 39 9.20 7.92 15.02
C ALA A 39 9.48 7.40 13.58
N GLY A 40 8.88 7.97 12.55
CA GLY A 40 9.16 7.59 11.16
C GLY A 40 8.34 6.43 10.60
N LYS A 41 7.37 5.85 11.35
CA LYS A 41 6.56 4.71 10.87
C LYS A 41 5.87 4.97 9.53
N SER A 42 5.19 6.10 9.41
CA SER A 42 4.52 6.51 8.15
C SER A 42 5.51 6.89 7.04
N THR A 43 6.67 7.39 7.42
CA THR A 43 7.77 7.72 6.49
C THR A 43 8.33 6.45 5.86
N LEU A 44 8.52 5.40 6.65
CA LEU A 44 8.96 4.09 6.17
C LEU A 44 7.98 3.52 5.13
N MET A 45 6.67 3.63 5.39
CA MET A 45 5.65 3.22 4.42
C MET A 45 5.68 4.07 3.13
N LYS A 46 5.90 5.39 3.27
CA LYS A 46 6.01 6.29 2.10
C LYS A 46 7.24 5.96 1.24
N LEU A 47 8.36 5.63 1.85
CA LEU A 47 9.57 5.19 1.16
C LEU A 47 9.32 3.87 0.41
N LEU A 48 8.71 2.87 1.06
CA LEU A 48 8.36 1.58 0.46
C LEU A 48 7.44 1.74 -0.76
N LEU A 49 6.50 2.70 -0.70
CA LEU A 49 5.59 3.01 -1.80
C LEU A 49 6.21 3.95 -2.86
N GLY A 50 7.45 4.41 -2.67
CA GLY A 50 8.10 5.36 -3.56
C GLY A 50 7.38 6.72 -3.62
N LEU A 51 6.74 7.14 -2.52
CA LEU A 51 6.10 8.46 -2.39
C LEU A 51 7.09 9.53 -1.95
N VAL A 52 8.18 9.13 -1.32
CA VAL A 52 9.35 9.93 -0.99
C VAL A 52 10.60 9.11 -1.32
N GLN A 53 11.72 9.79 -1.56
CA GLN A 53 12.98 9.15 -1.91
C GLN A 53 14.00 9.44 -0.81
N GLY A 54 14.66 8.40 -0.31
CA GLY A 54 15.75 8.46 0.67
C GLY A 54 17.07 7.98 0.10
N GLU A 55 18.07 7.87 0.94
CA GLU A 55 19.33 7.20 0.65
C GLU A 55 19.21 5.70 0.95
N GLY A 56 20.16 4.90 0.45
CA GLY A 56 20.14 3.44 0.60
C GLY A 56 19.27 2.75 -0.42
N LYS A 57 18.88 1.49 -0.15
CA LYS A 57 18.10 0.66 -1.09
C LYS A 57 16.91 0.02 -0.41
N ILE A 58 15.80 0.00 -1.13
CA ILE A 58 14.59 -0.73 -0.71
C ILE A 58 14.24 -1.70 -1.83
N LEU A 59 14.00 -2.97 -1.50
CA LEU A 59 13.64 -4.00 -2.46
C LEU A 59 12.32 -4.66 -2.06
N VAL A 60 11.50 -4.97 -3.06
CA VAL A 60 10.27 -5.76 -2.93
C VAL A 60 10.35 -6.94 -3.89
N ASP A 61 10.42 -8.14 -3.36
CA ASP A 61 10.67 -9.39 -4.13
C ASP A 61 11.87 -9.27 -5.08
N GLY A 62 12.96 -8.64 -4.61
CA GLY A 62 14.17 -8.42 -5.38
C GLY A 62 14.14 -7.25 -6.36
N LEU A 63 12.98 -6.57 -6.51
CA LEU A 63 12.84 -5.38 -7.34
C LEU A 63 13.15 -4.13 -6.50
N GLU A 64 14.11 -3.34 -6.92
CA GLU A 64 14.47 -2.08 -6.23
C GLU A 64 13.35 -1.03 -6.43
N VAL A 65 13.03 -0.30 -5.35
CA VAL A 65 12.02 0.78 -5.36
C VAL A 65 12.64 2.03 -5.98
N GLU A 66 12.49 2.17 -7.28
CA GLU A 66 13.02 3.27 -8.09
C GLU A 66 11.94 3.81 -9.04
N ARG A 67 12.23 4.94 -9.67
CA ARG A 67 11.29 5.60 -10.58
C ARG A 67 10.82 4.68 -11.72
N ASP A 68 11.72 3.88 -12.27
CA ASP A 68 11.43 3.05 -13.43
C ASP A 68 10.73 1.73 -13.07
N THR A 69 10.90 1.26 -11.83
CA THR A 69 10.33 -0.01 -11.33
C THR A 69 9.10 0.18 -10.46
N ILE A 70 8.81 1.40 -10.00
CA ILE A 70 7.75 1.69 -9.01
C ILE A 70 6.37 1.16 -9.42
N GLY A 71 6.06 1.16 -10.71
CA GLY A 71 4.81 0.61 -11.22
C GLY A 71 4.67 -0.88 -10.94
N GLU A 72 5.75 -1.64 -11.13
CA GLU A 72 5.80 -3.08 -10.87
C GLU A 72 5.83 -3.39 -9.36
N VAL A 73 6.57 -2.57 -8.59
CA VAL A 73 6.63 -2.67 -7.13
C VAL A 73 5.23 -2.50 -6.54
N ARG A 74 4.50 -1.47 -6.94
CA ARG A 74 3.15 -1.19 -6.44
C ARG A 74 2.13 -2.28 -6.78
N ARG A 75 2.33 -3.03 -7.88
CA ARG A 75 1.50 -4.21 -8.20
C ARG A 75 1.66 -5.35 -7.19
N LYS A 76 2.78 -5.39 -6.46
CA LYS A 76 3.09 -6.41 -5.45
C LYS A 76 2.69 -6.00 -4.04
N LEU A 77 2.34 -4.73 -3.83
CA LEU A 77 2.04 -4.14 -2.53
C LEU A 77 0.55 -3.80 -2.43
N GLY A 78 -0.07 -4.23 -1.33
CA GLY A 78 -1.35 -3.69 -0.87
C GLY A 78 -1.08 -2.69 0.25
N PHE A 79 -1.72 -1.52 0.19
CA PHE A 79 -1.59 -0.50 1.23
C PHE A 79 -2.96 -0.04 1.70
N VAL A 80 -3.18 -0.05 3.02
CA VAL A 80 -4.38 0.47 3.65
C VAL A 80 -4.02 1.75 4.40
N LEU A 81 -4.71 2.84 4.07
CA LEU A 81 -4.51 4.14 4.74
C LEU A 81 -5.00 4.09 6.18
N GLN A 82 -4.40 4.89 7.05
CA GLN A 82 -4.83 5.05 8.45
C GLN A 82 -6.28 5.56 8.55
N ASN A 83 -6.70 6.42 7.62
CA ASN A 83 -8.07 6.85 7.45
C ASN A 83 -8.60 6.27 6.12
N SER A 84 -9.39 5.20 6.22
CA SER A 84 -9.96 4.49 5.07
C SER A 84 -10.92 5.37 4.25
N ASP A 85 -11.60 6.34 4.87
CA ASP A 85 -12.52 7.25 4.18
C ASP A 85 -11.81 8.05 3.08
N ASN A 86 -10.53 8.36 3.27
CA ASN A 86 -9.72 9.06 2.27
C ASN A 86 -9.21 8.15 1.14
N GLN A 87 -9.41 6.86 1.24
CA GLN A 87 -8.97 5.89 0.22
C GLN A 87 -10.03 5.66 -0.84
N MET A 88 -11.30 5.77 -0.47
CA MET A 88 -12.45 5.56 -1.34
C MET A 88 -12.82 6.87 -2.05
N PHE A 89 -12.83 6.88 -3.37
CA PHE A 89 -13.11 8.07 -4.18
C PHE A 89 -14.15 7.83 -5.28
N MET A 90 -14.52 6.57 -5.53
CA MET A 90 -15.61 6.24 -6.45
C MET A 90 -16.97 6.25 -5.73
N PRO A 91 -18.10 6.38 -6.45
CA PRO A 91 -19.42 6.44 -5.83
C PRO A 91 -19.79 5.19 -5.04
N THR A 92 -19.50 4.00 -5.55
CA THR A 92 -19.86 2.71 -4.96
C THR A 92 -18.65 1.84 -4.64
N VAL A 93 -18.80 0.90 -3.72
CA VAL A 93 -17.79 -0.13 -3.40
C VAL A 93 -17.33 -0.86 -4.65
N TYR A 94 -18.27 -1.27 -5.50
CA TYR A 94 -17.96 -1.99 -6.72
C TYR A 94 -17.10 -1.19 -7.71
N GLU A 95 -17.44 0.07 -7.93
CA GLU A 95 -16.67 0.94 -8.82
C GLU A 95 -15.26 1.22 -8.27
N ASP A 96 -15.17 1.41 -6.96
CA ASP A 96 -13.90 1.65 -6.28
C ASP A 96 -12.97 0.43 -6.36
N MET A 97 -13.52 -0.76 -6.10
CA MET A 97 -12.78 -2.03 -6.22
C MET A 97 -12.35 -2.35 -7.67
N LEU A 98 -13.13 -1.96 -8.68
CA LEU A 98 -12.78 -2.14 -10.09
C LEU A 98 -11.64 -1.25 -10.54
N PHE A 99 -11.49 -0.08 -9.94
CA PHE A 99 -10.54 0.93 -10.37
C PHE A 99 -9.09 0.39 -10.43
N GLY A 100 -8.64 -0.28 -9.38
CA GLY A 100 -7.29 -0.85 -9.31
C GLY A 100 -7.00 -1.86 -10.43
N PRO A 101 -7.76 -2.96 -10.54
CA PRO A 101 -7.59 -3.96 -11.57
C PRO A 101 -7.62 -3.40 -13.01
N LEU A 102 -8.59 -2.52 -13.30
CA LEU A 102 -8.68 -1.87 -14.62
C LEU A 102 -7.47 -0.99 -14.91
N ASN A 103 -7.01 -0.23 -13.91
CA ASN A 103 -5.85 0.64 -14.04
C ASN A 103 -4.53 -0.14 -14.26
N TYR A 104 -4.50 -1.40 -13.80
CA TYR A 104 -3.40 -2.32 -14.06
C TYR A 104 -3.52 -3.08 -15.39
N GLY A 105 -4.52 -2.74 -16.22
CA GLY A 105 -4.68 -3.24 -17.58
C GLY A 105 -5.39 -4.59 -17.68
N LEU A 106 -6.12 -5.04 -16.65
CA LEU A 106 -6.98 -6.20 -16.76
C LEU A 106 -8.19 -5.87 -17.67
N SER A 107 -8.68 -6.88 -18.37
CA SER A 107 -9.98 -6.77 -19.04
C SER A 107 -11.10 -6.53 -18.03
N ARG A 108 -12.22 -5.99 -18.50
CA ARG A 108 -13.39 -5.75 -17.64
C ARG A 108 -13.86 -7.02 -16.96
N GLU A 109 -13.92 -8.10 -17.71
CA GLU A 109 -14.36 -9.42 -17.24
C GLU A 109 -13.42 -9.97 -16.14
N GLU A 110 -12.11 -9.88 -16.34
CA GLU A 110 -11.11 -10.29 -15.33
C GLU A 110 -11.18 -9.43 -14.06
N ALA A 111 -11.37 -8.12 -14.22
CA ALA A 111 -11.50 -7.19 -13.10
C ALA A 111 -12.76 -7.48 -12.27
N GLU A 112 -13.90 -7.71 -12.92
CA GLU A 112 -15.16 -8.08 -12.28
C GLU A 112 -15.04 -9.40 -11.52
N ALA A 113 -14.45 -10.42 -12.13
CA ALA A 113 -14.22 -11.70 -11.48
C ALA A 113 -13.34 -11.58 -10.23
N ARG A 114 -12.30 -10.72 -10.27
CA ARG A 114 -11.45 -10.44 -9.09
C ARG A 114 -12.21 -9.71 -7.99
N VAL A 115 -13.03 -8.74 -8.34
CA VAL A 115 -13.86 -8.01 -7.37
C VAL A 115 -14.83 -8.95 -6.69
N ASP A 116 -15.54 -9.79 -7.45
CA ASP A 116 -16.50 -10.74 -6.89
C ASP A 116 -15.83 -11.76 -5.98
N ALA A 117 -14.69 -12.29 -6.37
CA ALA A 117 -13.89 -13.19 -5.52
C ALA A 117 -13.39 -12.51 -4.22
N ALA A 118 -13.02 -11.23 -4.28
CA ALA A 118 -12.61 -10.47 -3.11
C ALA A 118 -13.78 -10.21 -2.16
N LEU A 119 -14.94 -9.79 -2.69
CA LEU A 119 -16.16 -9.59 -1.90
C LEU A 119 -16.59 -10.87 -1.19
N GLU A 120 -16.53 -12.00 -1.88
CA GLU A 120 -16.83 -13.32 -1.30
C GLU A 120 -15.84 -13.69 -0.19
N ARG A 121 -14.54 -13.50 -0.45
CA ARG A 121 -13.47 -13.82 0.53
C ARG A 121 -13.62 -13.04 1.83
N PHE A 122 -14.08 -11.80 1.77
CA PHE A 122 -14.31 -10.96 2.95
C PHE A 122 -15.73 -11.05 3.50
N GLY A 123 -16.66 -11.74 2.82
CA GLY A 123 -18.04 -11.90 3.27
C GLY A 123 -18.86 -10.61 3.21
N ILE A 124 -18.56 -9.74 2.24
CA ILE A 124 -19.17 -8.40 2.08
C ILE A 124 -19.88 -8.22 0.73
N GLN A 125 -20.40 -9.31 0.15
CA GLN A 125 -21.08 -9.26 -1.15
C GLN A 125 -22.30 -8.33 -1.17
N ASP A 126 -22.99 -8.19 -0.06
CA ASP A 126 -24.12 -7.31 0.16
C ASP A 126 -23.75 -5.81 0.09
N LEU A 127 -22.47 -5.47 0.29
CA LEU A 127 -21.97 -4.12 0.17
C LEU A 127 -21.64 -3.72 -1.28
N LYS A 128 -21.59 -4.66 -2.23
CA LYS A 128 -21.12 -4.45 -3.61
C LYS A 128 -21.66 -3.17 -4.27
N HIS A 129 -22.96 -2.90 -4.13
CA HIS A 129 -23.63 -1.75 -4.76
C HIS A 129 -23.92 -0.61 -3.77
N ARG A 130 -23.37 -0.69 -2.56
CA ARG A 130 -23.53 0.36 -1.56
C ARG A 130 -22.68 1.57 -1.90
N TYR A 131 -23.20 2.75 -1.60
CA TYR A 131 -22.45 4.00 -1.75
C TYR A 131 -21.37 4.10 -0.66
N ASN A 132 -20.14 4.46 -1.03
CA ASN A 132 -19.00 4.55 -0.13
C ASN A 132 -19.27 5.47 1.08
N HIS A 133 -19.94 6.63 0.86
CA HIS A 133 -20.29 7.56 1.94
C HIS A 133 -21.34 7.05 2.94
N ARG A 134 -21.90 5.86 2.73
CA ARG A 134 -22.85 5.19 3.62
C ARG A 134 -22.25 4.00 4.36
N LEU A 135 -20.96 3.78 4.20
CA LEU A 135 -20.24 2.75 4.95
C LEU A 135 -19.86 3.28 6.33
N SER A 136 -19.78 2.40 7.31
CA SER A 136 -19.19 2.68 8.62
C SER A 136 -17.73 2.27 8.63
N GLY A 137 -16.96 2.77 9.61
CA GLY A 137 -15.54 2.39 9.75
C GLY A 137 -15.29 0.91 10.03
N GLY A 138 -16.34 0.10 10.20
CA GLY A 138 -16.28 -1.36 10.36
C GLY A 138 -16.70 -2.14 9.11
N ASP A 139 -17.25 -1.47 8.11
CA ASP A 139 -17.62 -2.05 6.81
C ASP A 139 -16.39 -2.08 5.88
#